data_baf7bd0cc8666afd498897bf0d118e56
#
_entry.id   baf7bd0cc8666afd498897bf0d118e56
#
_cell.length_a   1.000
_cell.length_b   1.000
_cell.length_c   1.000
_cell.angle_alpha   90.00
_cell.angle_beta   90.00
_cell.angle_gamma   90.00
#
_symmetry.space_group_name_H-M   'P 1'
#
loop_
_entity.id
_entity.type
_entity.pdbx_description
1 polymer ?
#
loop_
_entity_poly.entity_id
_entity_poly.type
_entity_poly.pdbx_seq_one_letter_code
_entity_poly.pdbx_strand_id
1 'polypeptide(L)'
;VGADIIFTSGATESAALALSGRNIMCSRVEHEAVSSWCSASLSTDRYGMVDVDKPEHSALQVANSETGIIQKSVKGVWLSDMTQAFGKVPLAYNWYDCDCAMISAHKIGGPKGIGALIVKRGTDLAALIKGGGQEMGRRSGTENVLGIVGFGAAAEAAQKDLVDGKWEKILEFRMILENMIEEFSDVPI
;
A
#
# COMPACT_ATOMS: atom_id res chain seq x y z
N VAL A 1 4.32 15.55 -10.83
CA VAL A 1 4.47 15.97 -9.44
C VAL A 1 5.60 15.15 -8.84
N GLY A 2 6.61 15.80 -8.25
CA GLY A 2 7.70 15.12 -7.58
C GLY A 2 7.24 14.52 -6.25
N ALA A 3 7.83 13.37 -5.88
CA ALA A 3 7.63 12.75 -4.58
C ALA A 3 8.97 12.52 -3.90
N ASP A 4 8.94 12.45 -2.59
CA ASP A 4 10.06 12.04 -1.75
C ASP A 4 9.79 10.62 -1.23
N ILE A 5 10.83 9.85 -0.98
CA ILE A 5 10.74 8.53 -0.37
C ILE A 5 11.31 8.63 1.04
N ILE A 6 10.56 8.14 2.03
CA ILE A 6 10.98 8.02 3.43
C ILE A 6 11.06 6.53 3.74
N PHE A 7 12.23 6.01 4.07
CA PHE A 7 12.38 4.63 4.47
C PHE A 7 11.92 4.42 5.93
N THR A 8 11.16 3.36 6.13
CA THR A 8 10.56 2.98 7.41
C THR A 8 10.83 1.51 7.70
N SER A 9 10.45 1.00 8.87
CA SER A 9 10.58 -0.42 9.19
C SER A 9 9.56 -1.32 8.47
N GLY A 10 8.58 -0.74 7.79
CA GLY A 10 7.52 -1.44 7.06
C GLY A 10 6.30 -0.58 6.82
N ALA A 11 5.30 -1.11 6.14
CA ALA A 11 4.04 -0.40 5.86
C ALA A 11 3.33 0.06 7.14
N THR A 12 3.42 -0.69 8.23
CA THR A 12 2.81 -0.31 9.52
C THR A 12 3.39 1.00 10.08
N GLU A 13 4.72 1.17 10.05
CA GLU A 13 5.35 2.45 10.44
C GLU A 13 5.01 3.55 9.44
N SER A 14 4.95 3.24 8.14
CA SER A 14 4.55 4.20 7.10
C SER A 14 3.12 4.70 7.32
N ALA A 15 2.17 3.81 7.64
CA ALA A 15 0.80 4.17 7.98
C ALA A 15 0.75 5.08 9.22
N ALA A 16 1.45 4.70 10.30
CA ALA A 16 1.53 5.51 11.51
C ALA A 16 2.05 6.92 11.23
N LEU A 17 3.14 7.04 10.43
CA LEU A 17 3.73 8.33 10.07
C LEU A 17 2.78 9.19 9.23
N ALA A 18 2.05 8.58 8.29
CA ALA A 18 1.13 9.29 7.41
C ALA A 18 -0.17 9.72 8.13
N LEU A 19 -0.65 8.95 9.10
CA LEU A 19 -1.99 9.07 9.67
C LEU A 19 -2.03 9.70 11.05
N SER A 20 -0.92 9.66 11.80
CA SER A 20 -0.87 10.17 13.18
C SER A 20 -1.30 11.64 13.26
N GLY A 21 -2.23 11.92 14.20
CA GLY A 21 -2.74 13.27 14.44
C GLY A 21 -3.68 13.80 13.35
N ARG A 22 -4.13 12.95 12.42
CA ARG A 22 -5.03 13.33 11.34
C ARG A 22 -6.42 12.71 11.51
N ASN A 23 -7.42 13.40 11.02
CA ASN A 23 -8.79 12.88 10.97
C ASN A 23 -9.05 12.29 9.58
N ILE A 24 -8.65 11.04 9.39
CA ILE A 24 -8.77 10.31 8.13
C ILE A 24 -9.83 9.22 8.26
N MET A 25 -10.63 9.06 7.22
CA MET A 25 -11.63 8.00 7.08
C MET A 25 -11.01 6.82 6.34
N CYS A 26 -11.45 5.62 6.66
CA CYS A 26 -11.16 4.41 5.90
C CYS A 26 -12.37 3.47 5.87
N SER A 27 -12.29 2.40 5.11
CA SER A 27 -13.26 1.32 5.17
C SER A 27 -12.88 0.31 6.27
N ARG A 28 -13.85 -0.54 6.66
CA ARG A 28 -13.60 -1.64 7.60
C ARG A 28 -12.76 -2.77 7.00
N VAL A 29 -12.59 -2.79 5.68
CA VAL A 29 -11.77 -3.78 4.97
C VAL A 29 -10.31 -3.36 4.82
N GLU A 30 -9.93 -2.17 5.33
CA GLU A 30 -8.52 -1.79 5.38
C GLU A 30 -7.73 -2.69 6.31
N HIS A 31 -6.43 -2.86 5.99
CA HIS A 31 -5.51 -3.55 6.88
C HIS A 31 -5.43 -2.83 8.25
N GLU A 32 -5.28 -3.59 9.33
CA GLU A 32 -5.26 -3.07 10.71
C GLU A 32 -4.21 -1.94 10.89
N ALA A 33 -3.09 -2.00 10.18
CA ALA A 33 -2.08 -0.95 10.19
C ALA A 33 -2.63 0.43 9.78
N VAL A 34 -3.71 0.48 8.98
CA VAL A 34 -4.39 1.70 8.55
C VAL A 34 -5.61 1.96 9.43
N SER A 35 -6.48 0.96 9.61
CA SER A 35 -7.76 1.13 10.32
C SER A 35 -7.59 1.51 11.79
N SER A 36 -6.48 1.14 12.43
CA SER A 36 -6.15 1.55 13.80
C SER A 36 -5.92 3.07 13.96
N TRP A 37 -5.70 3.79 12.87
CA TRP A 37 -5.44 5.24 12.87
C TRP A 37 -6.60 6.05 12.30
N CYS A 38 -7.59 5.40 11.70
CA CYS A 38 -8.65 6.04 10.93
C CYS A 38 -10.02 5.82 11.56
N SER A 39 -10.99 6.66 11.16
CA SER A 39 -12.40 6.37 11.38
C SER A 39 -12.90 5.39 10.31
N ALA A 40 -13.34 4.20 10.70
CA ALA A 40 -13.87 3.17 9.81
C ALA A 40 -15.31 3.52 9.37
N SER A 41 -15.47 4.60 8.60
CA SER A 41 -16.76 5.20 8.21
C SER A 41 -17.08 5.08 6.71
N LEU A 42 -16.08 4.73 5.87
CA LEU A 42 -16.35 4.53 4.44
C LEU A 42 -17.08 3.20 4.21
N SER A 43 -18.16 3.27 3.43
CA SER A 43 -18.96 2.09 3.09
C SER A 43 -18.30 1.24 2.02
N THR A 44 -18.62 -0.04 2.02
CA THR A 44 -18.30 -0.97 0.93
C THR A 44 -19.57 -1.51 0.33
N ASP A 45 -19.58 -1.70 -0.99
CA ASP A 45 -20.67 -2.40 -1.65
C ASP A 45 -20.57 -3.93 -1.47
N ARG A 46 -21.53 -4.66 -2.01
CA ARG A 46 -21.57 -6.15 -1.95
C ARG A 46 -20.40 -6.83 -2.67
N TYR A 47 -19.67 -6.11 -3.50
CA TYR A 47 -18.48 -6.58 -4.21
C TYR A 47 -17.19 -6.17 -3.52
N GLY A 48 -17.28 -5.57 -2.32
CA GLY A 48 -16.12 -5.10 -1.57
C GLY A 48 -15.46 -3.83 -2.10
N MET A 49 -16.15 -3.10 -3.00
CA MET A 49 -15.66 -1.82 -3.51
C MET A 49 -15.98 -0.72 -2.50
N VAL A 50 -14.98 0.10 -2.19
CA VAL A 50 -15.09 1.21 -1.24
C VAL A 50 -15.63 2.45 -1.93
N ASP A 51 -16.63 3.09 -1.31
CA ASP A 51 -17.15 4.38 -1.73
C ASP A 51 -16.40 5.51 -1.01
N VAL A 52 -15.76 6.40 -1.79
CA VAL A 52 -14.92 7.49 -1.28
C VAL A 52 -15.48 8.81 -1.74
N ASP A 53 -16.11 9.55 -0.85
CA ASP A 53 -16.72 10.86 -1.09
C ASP A 53 -15.78 12.05 -0.85
N LYS A 54 -14.79 11.89 0.04
CA LYS A 54 -13.79 12.91 0.41
C LYS A 54 -12.37 12.36 0.34
N PRO A 55 -11.81 12.23 -0.86
CA PRO A 55 -10.51 11.61 -1.06
C PRO A 55 -9.39 12.20 -0.19
N GLU A 56 -9.32 13.52 -0.06
CA GLU A 56 -8.32 14.26 0.72
C GLU A 56 -8.35 13.96 2.23
N HIS A 57 -9.44 13.35 2.69
CA HIS A 57 -9.62 12.89 4.08
C HIS A 57 -9.76 11.37 4.16
N SER A 58 -9.29 10.64 3.17
CA SER A 58 -9.49 9.19 3.09
C SER A 58 -8.18 8.43 2.92
N ALA A 59 -8.12 7.24 3.50
CA ALA A 59 -7.14 6.22 3.20
C ALA A 59 -7.81 5.10 2.40
N LEU A 60 -7.15 4.64 1.33
CA LEU A 60 -7.67 3.59 0.46
C LEU A 60 -6.56 2.63 0.03
N GLN A 61 -6.77 1.35 0.24
CA GLN A 61 -5.94 0.29 -0.31
C GLN A 61 -6.15 0.15 -1.82
N VAL A 62 -5.09 -0.16 -2.55
CA VAL A 62 -5.19 -0.48 -3.99
C VAL A 62 -5.67 -1.91 -4.20
N ALA A 63 -5.16 -2.85 -3.41
CA ALA A 63 -5.60 -4.24 -3.41
C ALA A 63 -5.78 -4.72 -1.96
N ASN A 64 -6.89 -5.40 -1.70
CA ASN A 64 -7.20 -5.92 -0.37
C ASN A 64 -6.33 -7.13 -0.04
N SER A 65 -5.81 -7.18 1.20
CA SER A 65 -4.93 -8.25 1.66
C SER A 65 -5.63 -9.59 1.91
N GLU A 66 -6.94 -9.56 2.16
CA GLU A 66 -7.72 -10.75 2.54
C GLU A 66 -8.58 -11.27 1.38
N THR A 67 -9.21 -10.35 0.64
CA THR A 67 -10.14 -10.69 -0.43
C THR A 67 -9.51 -10.67 -1.83
N GLY A 68 -8.35 -10.00 -1.99
CA GLY A 68 -7.71 -9.80 -3.29
C GLY A 68 -8.40 -8.75 -4.18
N ILE A 69 -9.47 -8.13 -3.71
CA ILE A 69 -10.22 -7.14 -4.49
C ILE A 69 -9.35 -5.93 -4.79
N ILE A 70 -9.24 -5.59 -6.07
CA ILE A 70 -8.55 -4.38 -6.54
C ILE A 70 -9.56 -3.23 -6.58
N GLN A 71 -9.30 -2.18 -5.81
CA GLN A 71 -10.16 -1.01 -5.75
C GLN A 71 -10.05 -0.16 -7.02
N LYS A 72 -11.12 0.55 -7.36
CA LYS A 72 -11.05 1.58 -8.40
C LYS A 72 -10.07 2.67 -7.97
N SER A 73 -9.27 3.17 -8.91
CA SER A 73 -8.37 4.28 -8.63
C SER A 73 -9.18 5.53 -8.28
N VAL A 74 -9.00 6.01 -7.06
CA VAL A 74 -9.54 7.30 -6.58
C VAL A 74 -8.38 8.27 -6.44
N LYS A 75 -8.42 9.37 -7.19
CA LYS A 75 -7.38 10.41 -7.15
C LYS A 75 -7.54 11.30 -5.92
N GLY A 76 -6.41 11.74 -5.38
CA GLY A 76 -6.39 12.72 -4.30
C GLY A 76 -6.65 12.14 -2.92
N VAL A 77 -6.60 10.81 -2.73
CA VAL A 77 -6.66 10.24 -1.38
C VAL A 77 -5.44 10.67 -0.56
N TRP A 78 -5.65 10.88 0.73
CA TRP A 78 -4.56 11.22 1.64
C TRP A 78 -3.50 10.12 1.69
N LEU A 79 -3.91 8.88 1.90
CA LEU A 79 -3.03 7.72 1.92
C LEU A 79 -3.53 6.63 0.98
N SER A 80 -2.67 6.18 0.07
CA SER A 80 -2.90 4.97 -0.73
C SER A 80 -2.06 3.81 -0.18
N ASP A 81 -2.71 2.74 0.30
CA ASP A 81 -2.00 1.51 0.63
C ASP A 81 -1.76 0.69 -0.64
N MET A 82 -0.52 0.73 -1.12
CA MET A 82 -0.07 0.01 -2.31
C MET A 82 0.64 -1.31 -1.97
N THR A 83 0.64 -1.71 -0.70
CA THR A 83 1.45 -2.83 -0.18
C THR A 83 1.16 -4.16 -0.89
N GLN A 84 -0.09 -4.45 -1.21
CA GLN A 84 -0.45 -5.69 -1.89
C GLN A 84 -0.48 -5.57 -3.42
N ALA A 85 -0.49 -4.36 -3.96
CA ALA A 85 -0.51 -4.11 -5.40
C ALA A 85 0.90 -3.95 -5.99
N PHE A 86 1.82 -3.32 -5.23
CA PHE A 86 3.18 -3.04 -5.68
C PHE A 86 3.92 -4.32 -6.10
N GLY A 87 4.44 -4.32 -7.32
CA GLY A 87 5.17 -5.46 -7.91
C GLY A 87 4.31 -6.65 -8.34
N LYS A 88 2.96 -6.57 -8.24
CA LYS A 88 2.04 -7.66 -8.61
C LYS A 88 1.07 -7.26 -9.71
N VAL A 89 0.70 -5.97 -9.77
CA VAL A 89 -0.11 -5.40 -10.83
C VAL A 89 0.57 -4.16 -11.39
N PRO A 90 0.28 -3.76 -12.65
CA PRO A 90 0.78 -2.50 -13.17
C PRO A 90 0.38 -1.34 -12.28
N LEU A 91 1.35 -0.61 -11.77
CA LEU A 91 1.16 0.42 -10.78
C LEU A 91 2.15 1.57 -10.98
N ALA A 92 1.66 2.81 -10.94
CA ALA A 92 2.49 3.99 -10.86
C ALA A 92 1.90 5.00 -9.87
N TYR A 93 2.74 5.55 -9.00
CA TYR A 93 2.33 6.53 -7.99
C TYR A 93 1.52 7.69 -8.61
N ASN A 94 1.96 8.20 -9.77
CA ASN A 94 1.32 9.32 -10.44
C ASN A 94 -0.11 9.04 -10.95
N TRP A 95 -0.52 7.78 -11.03
CA TRP A 95 -1.88 7.45 -11.45
C TRP A 95 -2.91 7.75 -10.36
N TYR A 96 -2.48 7.76 -9.10
CA TYR A 96 -3.35 7.92 -7.92
C TYR A 96 -3.43 9.36 -7.42
N ASP A 97 -2.44 10.21 -7.76
CA ASP A 97 -2.33 11.61 -7.28
C ASP A 97 -2.59 11.74 -5.77
N CYS A 98 -2.16 10.75 -4.99
CA CYS A 98 -2.32 10.72 -3.55
C CYS A 98 -1.23 11.58 -2.86
N ASP A 99 -1.51 12.05 -1.64
CA ASP A 99 -0.51 12.77 -0.84
C ASP A 99 0.56 11.84 -0.29
N CYS A 100 0.15 10.64 0.13
CA CYS A 100 1.02 9.59 0.61
C CYS A 100 0.69 8.24 -0.03
N ALA A 101 1.71 7.41 -0.24
CA ALA A 101 1.53 6.00 -0.57
C ALA A 101 2.50 5.15 0.26
N MET A 102 2.08 3.96 0.68
CA MET A 102 2.92 3.07 1.47
C MET A 102 3.15 1.73 0.78
N ILE A 103 4.35 1.19 0.97
CA ILE A 103 4.80 -0.10 0.45
C ILE A 103 5.68 -0.82 1.45
N SER A 104 5.82 -2.15 1.32
CA SER A 104 6.66 -2.97 2.18
C SER A 104 7.46 -4.01 1.40
N ALA A 105 8.76 -4.11 1.67
CA ALA A 105 9.67 -4.96 0.92
C ALA A 105 9.30 -6.46 0.99
N HIS A 106 8.89 -6.95 2.16
CA HIS A 106 8.59 -8.38 2.34
C HIS A 106 7.37 -8.87 1.55
N LYS A 107 6.55 -7.97 1.01
CA LYS A 107 5.39 -8.31 0.16
C LYS A 107 5.76 -8.54 -1.30
N ILE A 108 7.00 -8.20 -1.68
CA ILE A 108 7.56 -8.41 -3.02
C ILE A 108 8.83 -9.28 -2.99
N GLY A 109 9.01 -10.10 -1.95
CA GLY A 109 10.17 -10.98 -1.81
C GLY A 109 11.43 -10.31 -1.26
N GLY A 110 11.34 -9.05 -0.82
CA GLY A 110 12.44 -8.32 -0.19
C GLY A 110 12.60 -8.62 1.31
N PRO A 111 13.56 -7.98 1.97
CA PRO A 111 13.83 -8.17 3.39
C PRO A 111 12.64 -7.76 4.28
N LYS A 112 12.45 -8.44 5.40
CA LYS A 112 11.59 -7.98 6.49
C LYS A 112 12.25 -6.79 7.20
N GLY A 113 11.45 -5.95 7.85
CA GLY A 113 11.94 -4.83 8.64
C GLY A 113 12.35 -3.61 7.81
N ILE A 114 11.87 -3.52 6.57
CA ILE A 114 12.02 -2.36 5.69
C ILE A 114 10.76 -2.13 4.86
N GLY A 115 10.37 -0.88 4.74
CA GLY A 115 9.29 -0.39 3.88
C GLY A 115 9.57 1.05 3.46
N ALA A 116 8.63 1.67 2.79
CA ALA A 116 8.74 3.05 2.39
C ALA A 116 7.39 3.77 2.41
N LEU A 117 7.42 5.04 2.80
CA LEU A 117 6.36 6.00 2.58
C LEU A 117 6.79 6.93 1.44
N ILE A 118 6.02 6.92 0.37
CA ILE A 118 6.18 7.83 -0.76
C ILE A 118 5.30 9.04 -0.46
N VAL A 119 5.88 10.22 -0.46
CA VAL A 119 5.21 11.46 -0.02
C VAL A 119 5.25 12.49 -1.13
N LYS A 120 4.10 13.03 -1.50
CA LYS A 120 4.01 14.15 -2.44
C LYS A 120 4.84 15.31 -1.94
N ARG A 121 5.68 15.87 -2.81
CA ARG A 121 6.57 16.95 -2.41
C ARG A 121 5.79 18.17 -1.93
N GLY A 122 6.15 18.68 -0.75
CA GLY A 122 5.41 19.75 -0.07
C GLY A 122 4.38 19.31 0.94
N THR A 123 4.09 17.99 1.05
CA THR A 123 3.23 17.44 2.10
C THR A 123 3.95 17.50 3.45
N ASP A 124 3.31 18.09 4.44
CA ASP A 124 3.81 18.18 5.81
C ASP A 124 3.49 16.89 6.59
N LEU A 125 4.51 16.33 7.23
CA LEU A 125 4.42 15.16 8.10
C LEU A 125 5.15 15.41 9.42
N ALA A 126 4.44 15.21 10.52
CA ALA A 126 5.04 15.28 11.85
C ALA A 126 5.87 14.01 12.12
N ALA A 127 7.17 14.16 12.39
CA ALA A 127 8.03 13.04 12.73
C ALA A 127 7.56 12.36 14.03
N LEU A 128 7.30 11.06 13.95
CA LEU A 128 7.01 10.22 15.12
C LEU A 128 8.30 9.82 15.85
N ILE A 129 9.34 9.46 15.10
CA ILE A 129 10.65 9.12 15.63
C ILE A 129 11.54 10.34 15.44
N LYS A 130 11.82 11.04 16.55
CA LYS A 130 12.62 12.27 16.57
C LYS A 130 14.06 11.97 16.95
N GLY A 131 15.03 12.75 16.40
CA GLY A 131 16.45 12.56 16.69
C GLY A 131 17.35 13.29 15.69
N GLY A 132 18.30 12.58 15.08
CA GLY A 132 19.42 13.11 14.30
C GLY A 132 19.09 13.68 12.91
N GLY A 133 17.84 13.82 12.51
CA GLY A 133 17.43 14.48 11.27
C GLY A 133 17.50 13.63 10.01
N GLN A 134 17.67 12.31 10.13
CA GLN A 134 17.61 11.39 8.99
C GLN A 134 16.25 11.49 8.27
N GLU A 135 16.17 11.01 7.04
CA GLU A 135 14.97 11.08 6.20
C GLU A 135 14.42 12.53 6.12
N MET A 136 15.32 13.50 5.99
CA MET A 136 14.97 14.94 5.96
C MET A 136 14.20 15.41 7.21
N GLY A 137 14.53 14.84 8.37
CA GLY A 137 13.91 15.16 9.65
C GLY A 137 12.51 14.52 9.87
N ARG A 138 12.02 13.73 8.93
CA ARG A 138 10.70 13.11 9.00
C ARG A 138 10.68 11.73 9.69
N ARG A 139 11.85 11.06 9.74
CA ARG A 139 12.04 9.80 10.45
C ARG A 139 13.49 9.63 10.87
N SER A 140 13.79 9.86 12.13
CA SER A 140 15.16 9.79 12.65
C SER A 140 15.60 8.37 13.00
N GLY A 141 16.90 8.19 13.15
CA GLY A 141 17.56 6.92 13.41
C GLY A 141 18.39 6.48 12.20
N THR A 142 19.56 5.89 12.48
CA THR A 142 20.47 5.41 11.44
C THR A 142 19.73 4.54 10.44
N GLU A 143 19.95 4.80 9.18
CA GLU A 143 19.27 4.13 8.08
C GLU A 143 19.65 2.64 8.00
N ASN A 144 18.67 1.79 7.79
CA ASN A 144 18.87 0.36 7.53
C ASN A 144 19.35 0.18 6.07
N VAL A 145 20.61 0.52 5.81
CA VAL A 145 21.19 0.51 4.45
C VAL A 145 21.07 -0.87 3.80
N LEU A 146 21.30 -1.95 4.54
CA LEU A 146 21.16 -3.33 4.02
C LEU A 146 19.72 -3.63 3.61
N GLY A 147 18.74 -3.21 4.43
CA GLY A 147 17.32 -3.34 4.12
C GLY A 147 16.93 -2.52 2.89
N ILE A 148 17.43 -1.29 2.79
CA ILE A 148 17.15 -0.40 1.64
C ILE A 148 17.68 -0.99 0.34
N VAL A 149 18.92 -1.47 0.32
CA VAL A 149 19.53 -2.12 -0.86
C VAL A 149 18.76 -3.37 -1.25
N GLY A 150 18.42 -4.22 -0.27
CA GLY A 150 17.61 -5.42 -0.51
C GLY A 150 16.19 -5.10 -1.01
N PHE A 151 15.61 -4.00 -0.53
CA PHE A 151 14.29 -3.54 -1.03
C PHE A 151 14.40 -3.06 -2.48
N GLY A 152 15.44 -2.30 -2.83
CA GLY A 152 15.69 -1.88 -4.21
C GLY A 152 15.82 -3.06 -5.16
N ALA A 153 16.64 -4.06 -4.80
CA ALA A 153 16.81 -5.28 -5.60
C ALA A 153 15.49 -6.05 -5.77
N ALA A 154 14.68 -6.15 -4.71
CA ALA A 154 13.37 -6.79 -4.78
C ALA A 154 12.38 -6.01 -5.66
N ALA A 155 12.42 -4.68 -5.63
CA ALA A 155 11.57 -3.83 -6.47
C ALA A 155 11.93 -3.97 -7.96
N GLU A 156 13.22 -4.02 -8.30
CA GLU A 156 13.68 -4.27 -9.67
C GLU A 156 13.26 -5.66 -10.16
N ALA A 157 13.42 -6.70 -9.32
CA ALA A 157 12.99 -8.06 -9.65
C ALA A 157 11.48 -8.14 -9.86
N ALA A 158 10.68 -7.52 -8.98
CA ALA A 158 9.22 -7.50 -9.09
C ALA A 158 8.75 -6.74 -10.35
N GLN A 159 9.41 -5.63 -10.71
CA GLN A 159 9.14 -4.91 -11.95
C GLN A 159 9.44 -5.79 -13.18
N LYS A 160 10.57 -6.52 -13.15
CA LYS A 160 10.92 -7.46 -14.21
C LYS A 160 9.89 -8.58 -14.33
N ASP A 161 9.44 -9.15 -13.22
CA ASP A 161 8.42 -10.20 -13.17
C ASP A 161 7.08 -9.75 -13.79
N LEU A 162 6.69 -8.49 -13.60
CA LEU A 162 5.53 -7.89 -14.27
C LEU A 162 5.73 -7.80 -15.78
N VAL A 163 6.90 -7.31 -16.24
CA VAL A 163 7.21 -7.16 -17.66
C VAL A 163 7.30 -8.52 -18.35
N ASP A 164 7.85 -9.52 -17.67
CA ASP A 164 8.00 -10.90 -18.17
C ASP A 164 6.67 -11.70 -18.13
N GLY A 165 5.57 -11.12 -17.69
CA GLY A 165 4.25 -11.77 -17.65
C GLY A 165 4.12 -12.90 -16.62
N LYS A 166 4.97 -12.97 -15.60
CA LYS A 166 4.92 -14.06 -14.61
C LYS A 166 3.62 -14.13 -13.83
N TRP A 167 2.96 -12.99 -13.64
CA TRP A 167 1.67 -12.93 -12.94
C TRP A 167 0.50 -13.49 -13.76
N GLU A 168 0.62 -13.55 -15.11
CA GLU A 168 -0.37 -14.19 -15.98
C GLU A 168 -0.52 -15.67 -15.65
N LYS A 169 0.59 -16.37 -15.42
CA LYS A 169 0.56 -17.77 -14.99
C LYS A 169 -0.09 -17.98 -13.63
N ILE A 170 0.11 -17.05 -12.71
CA ILE A 170 -0.56 -17.08 -11.39
C ILE A 170 -2.08 -16.86 -11.56
N LEU A 171 -2.48 -15.95 -12.45
CA LEU A 171 -3.88 -15.75 -12.80
C LEU A 171 -4.52 -17.02 -13.37
N GLU A 172 -3.84 -17.74 -14.27
CA GLU A 172 -4.32 -19.04 -14.80
C GLU A 172 -4.55 -20.04 -13.66
N PHE A 173 -3.61 -20.19 -12.73
CA PHE A 173 -3.77 -21.10 -11.58
C PHE A 173 -4.93 -20.68 -10.67
N ARG A 174 -5.11 -19.37 -10.44
CA ARG A 174 -6.24 -18.86 -9.68
C ARG A 174 -7.57 -19.22 -10.34
N MET A 175 -7.70 -19.00 -11.67
CA MET A 175 -8.91 -19.34 -12.42
C MET A 175 -9.22 -20.85 -12.36
N ILE A 176 -8.21 -21.71 -12.44
CA ILE A 176 -8.40 -23.16 -12.28
C ILE A 176 -8.94 -23.48 -10.88
N LEU A 177 -8.37 -22.87 -9.84
CA LEU A 177 -8.80 -23.07 -8.46
C LEU A 177 -10.23 -22.56 -8.25
N GLU A 178 -10.57 -21.37 -8.72
CA GLU A 178 -11.91 -20.79 -8.63
C GLU A 178 -12.94 -21.70 -9.31
N ASN A 179 -12.70 -22.15 -10.54
CA ASN A 179 -13.59 -23.07 -11.25
C ASN A 179 -13.78 -24.40 -10.48
N MET A 180 -12.70 -24.95 -9.90
CA MET A 180 -12.80 -26.18 -9.10
C MET A 180 -13.64 -25.98 -7.84
N ILE A 181 -13.54 -24.81 -7.19
CA ILE A 181 -14.31 -24.52 -5.97
C ILE A 181 -15.80 -24.30 -6.33
N GLU A 182 -16.08 -23.57 -7.43
CA GLU A 182 -17.45 -23.34 -7.92
C GLU A 182 -18.23 -24.64 -8.19
N GLU A 183 -17.54 -25.72 -8.62
CA GLU A 183 -18.17 -27.05 -8.81
C GLU A 183 -18.72 -27.65 -7.50
N PHE A 184 -18.21 -27.21 -6.34
CA PHE A 184 -18.57 -27.75 -5.02
C PHE A 184 -19.22 -26.70 -4.10
N SER A 185 -19.36 -25.46 -4.55
CA SER A 185 -19.87 -24.34 -3.74
C SER A 185 -21.26 -23.93 -4.23
N ASP A 186 -22.20 -23.80 -3.30
CA ASP A 186 -23.52 -23.18 -3.57
C ASP A 186 -23.45 -21.63 -3.54
N VAL A 187 -22.27 -21.05 -3.26
CA VAL A 187 -22.04 -19.61 -3.15
C VAL A 187 -21.07 -19.18 -4.24
N PRO A 188 -21.35 -18.14 -5.04
CA PRO A 188 -20.42 -17.59 -6.02
C PRO A 188 -19.13 -17.12 -5.33
N ILE A 189 -18.00 -17.40 -5.97
CA ILE A 189 -16.66 -16.99 -5.51
C ILE A 189 -16.33 -15.62 -6.06
#